data_1f3f827feec87ed8552724129e2a998a
#
_entry.id   1f3f827feec87ed8552724129e2a998a
#
_cell.length_a   1.000
_cell.length_b   1.000
_cell.length_c   1.000
_cell.angle_alpha   90.00
_cell.angle_beta   90.00
_cell.angle_gamma   90.00
#
_symmetry.space_group_name_H-M   'P 1'
#
loop_
_entity.id
_entity.type
_entity.pdbx_description
1 polymer ?
#
loop_
_entity_poly.entity_id
_entity_poly.type
_entity_poly.pdbx_seq_one_letter_code
_entity_poly.pdbx_strand_id
1 'polypeptide(L)'
;MLSRRVRPGAQRAALALRLAANSLHRSQSAMGAFFRRIKARHGTPKAITATAHKLARLIYSLLKNGSAYVQKEMASYEAQYVERKVKSMAKQAMALGYELVPVSAEA
;
A
#
# COMPACT_ATOMS: atom_id res chain seq x y z
N MET A 1 -0.19 -20.80 -29.65
CA MET A 1 0.71 -20.52 -28.52
C MET A 1 0.70 -19.05 -28.21
N LEU A 2 0.31 -18.71 -27.01
CA LEU A 2 0.23 -17.31 -26.60
C LEU A 2 1.63 -16.76 -26.37
N SER A 3 1.92 -15.63 -27.01
CA SER A 3 3.19 -14.93 -26.83
C SER A 3 3.28 -14.35 -25.41
N ARG A 4 4.40 -14.58 -24.75
CA ARG A 4 4.67 -13.94 -23.45
C ARG A 4 5.19 -12.51 -23.60
N ARG A 5 5.33 -12.04 -24.83
CA ARG A 5 5.80 -10.68 -25.06
C ARG A 5 4.71 -9.69 -24.74
N VAL A 6 5.03 -8.77 -23.85
CA VAL A 6 4.18 -7.63 -23.54
C VAL A 6 4.35 -6.60 -24.65
N ARG A 7 3.27 -5.91 -25.04
CA ARG A 7 3.34 -4.85 -26.03
C ARG A 7 4.33 -3.77 -25.58
N PRO A 8 5.12 -3.16 -26.50
CA PRO A 8 6.14 -2.17 -26.12
C PRO A 8 5.62 -1.03 -25.25
N GLY A 9 4.40 -0.53 -25.53
CA GLY A 9 3.78 0.51 -24.72
C GLY A 9 3.49 0.06 -23.31
N ALA A 10 3.00 -1.19 -23.15
CA ALA A 10 2.73 -1.75 -21.83
C ALA A 10 4.02 -1.99 -21.04
N GLN A 11 5.12 -2.36 -21.72
CA GLN A 11 6.41 -2.51 -21.06
C GLN A 11 6.94 -1.19 -20.53
N ARG A 12 6.79 -0.10 -21.29
CA ARG A 12 7.20 1.25 -20.85
C ARG A 12 6.39 1.70 -19.64
N ALA A 13 5.08 1.49 -19.68
CA ALA A 13 4.21 1.82 -18.55
C ALA A 13 4.58 1.01 -17.31
N ALA A 14 4.82 -0.30 -17.47
CA ALA A 14 5.21 -1.17 -16.36
C ALA A 14 6.54 -0.71 -15.77
N LEU A 15 7.52 -0.35 -16.60
CA LEU A 15 8.80 0.15 -16.12
C LEU A 15 8.64 1.45 -15.35
N ALA A 16 7.87 2.39 -15.91
CA ALA A 16 7.61 3.68 -15.25
C ALA A 16 6.96 3.49 -13.88
N LEU A 17 5.98 2.58 -13.79
CA LEU A 17 5.30 2.28 -12.52
C LEU A 17 6.25 1.64 -11.51
N ARG A 18 7.14 0.77 -11.95
CA ARG A 18 8.14 0.16 -11.06
C ARG A 18 9.13 1.20 -10.53
N LEU A 19 9.58 2.13 -11.38
CA LEU A 19 10.46 3.20 -10.95
C LEU A 19 9.76 4.12 -9.96
N ALA A 20 8.51 4.47 -10.22
CA ALA A 20 7.70 5.27 -9.31
C ALA A 20 7.50 4.54 -7.97
N ALA A 21 7.20 3.25 -8.00
CA ALA A 21 7.02 2.45 -6.80
C ALA A 21 8.30 2.42 -5.96
N ASN A 22 9.45 2.21 -6.60
CA ASN A 22 10.73 2.18 -5.89
C ASN A 22 11.04 3.52 -5.22
N SER A 23 10.63 4.64 -5.81
CA SER A 23 10.86 5.96 -5.23
C SER A 23 10.04 6.22 -3.97
N LEU A 24 9.01 5.41 -3.71
CA LEU A 24 8.11 5.60 -2.56
C LEU A 24 8.68 5.10 -1.24
N HIS A 25 9.81 4.43 -1.22
CA HIS A 25 10.33 3.82 0.00
C HIS A 25 10.62 4.84 1.12
N ARG A 26 10.86 6.10 0.78
CA ARG A 26 11.06 7.21 1.73
C ARG A 26 9.88 8.16 1.83
N SER A 27 8.81 7.87 1.10
CA SER A 27 7.64 8.75 1.08
C SER A 27 6.83 8.63 2.36
N GLN A 28 6.34 9.77 2.87
CA GLN A 28 5.43 9.82 4.02
C GLN A 28 3.98 9.54 3.64
N SER A 29 3.70 9.31 2.38
CA SER A 29 2.34 9.07 1.89
C SER A 29 1.82 7.69 2.26
N ALA A 30 0.50 7.47 2.08
CA ALA A 30 -0.13 6.17 2.25
C ALA A 30 0.49 5.11 1.34
N MET A 31 0.85 5.47 0.11
CA MET A 31 1.51 4.56 -0.82
C MET A 31 2.91 4.19 -0.35
N GLY A 32 3.65 5.13 0.24
CA GLY A 32 4.94 4.85 0.85
C GLY A 32 4.81 3.88 2.01
N ALA A 33 3.81 4.07 2.86
CA ALA A 33 3.51 3.14 3.96
C ALA A 33 3.19 1.75 3.44
N PHE A 34 2.36 1.64 2.40
CA PHE A 34 2.05 0.38 1.75
C PHE A 34 3.31 -0.33 1.26
N PHE A 35 4.17 0.42 0.55
CA PHE A 35 5.44 -0.13 0.04
C PHE A 35 6.30 -0.69 1.18
N ARG A 36 6.48 0.07 2.24
CA ARG A 36 7.33 -0.35 3.37
C ARG A 36 6.77 -1.58 4.07
N ARG A 37 5.45 -1.69 4.19
CA ARG A 37 4.80 -2.87 4.79
C ARG A 37 5.07 -4.14 3.98
N ILE A 38 4.91 -4.05 2.66
CA ILE A 38 5.16 -5.21 1.78
C ILE A 38 6.65 -5.55 1.76
N LYS A 39 7.52 -4.54 1.72
CA LYS A 39 8.97 -4.73 1.74
C LYS A 39 9.42 -5.47 3.00
N ALA A 40 8.91 -5.07 4.15
CA ALA A 40 9.27 -5.71 5.42
C ALA A 40 8.85 -7.17 5.49
N ARG A 41 7.73 -7.51 4.85
CA ARG A 41 7.16 -8.87 4.90
C ARG A 41 7.67 -9.78 3.80
N HIS A 42 7.86 -9.26 2.58
CA HIS A 42 8.12 -10.07 1.38
C HIS A 42 9.38 -9.67 0.62
N GLY A 43 10.06 -8.60 1.01
CA GLY A 43 11.27 -8.11 0.35
C GLY A 43 10.98 -7.09 -0.74
N THR A 44 12.07 -6.47 -1.22
CA THR A 44 12.00 -5.32 -2.14
C THR A 44 11.38 -5.66 -3.50
N PRO A 45 11.76 -6.77 -4.19
CA PRO A 45 11.19 -7.06 -5.51
C PRO A 45 9.68 -7.23 -5.47
N LYS A 46 9.15 -7.94 -4.49
CA LYS A 46 7.70 -8.12 -4.34
C LYS A 46 7.01 -6.82 -3.97
N ALA A 47 7.65 -5.98 -3.14
CA ALA A 47 7.12 -4.68 -2.78
C ALA A 47 7.00 -3.77 -4.00
N ILE A 48 8.00 -3.74 -4.86
CA ILE A 48 7.98 -2.94 -6.09
C ILE A 48 6.83 -3.38 -7.00
N THR A 49 6.69 -4.69 -7.21
CA THR A 49 5.63 -5.24 -8.08
C THR A 49 4.24 -4.94 -7.52
N ALA A 50 4.01 -5.21 -6.23
CA ALA A 50 2.72 -4.96 -5.59
C ALA A 50 2.35 -3.48 -5.60
N THR A 51 3.31 -2.61 -5.31
CA THR A 51 3.10 -1.16 -5.30
C THR A 51 2.84 -0.63 -6.71
N ALA A 52 3.55 -1.15 -7.73
CA ALA A 52 3.30 -0.77 -9.12
C ALA A 52 1.88 -1.12 -9.56
N HIS A 53 1.39 -2.30 -9.19
CA HIS A 53 0.00 -2.69 -9.47
C HIS A 53 -1.00 -1.77 -8.77
N LYS A 54 -0.74 -1.44 -7.53
CA LYS A 54 -1.62 -0.53 -6.77
C LYS A 54 -1.62 0.88 -7.38
N LEU A 55 -0.46 1.38 -7.81
CA LEU A 55 -0.36 2.67 -8.50
C LEU A 55 -1.16 2.67 -9.80
N ALA A 56 -1.09 1.59 -10.58
CA ALA A 56 -1.86 1.48 -11.81
C ALA A 56 -3.36 1.57 -11.54
N ARG A 57 -3.85 0.89 -10.50
CA ARG A 57 -5.26 0.96 -10.10
C ARG A 57 -5.65 2.35 -9.65
N LEU A 58 -4.78 3.03 -8.90
CA LEU A 58 -5.04 4.39 -8.45
C LEU A 58 -5.10 5.37 -9.62
N ILE A 59 -4.21 5.24 -10.59
CA ILE A 59 -4.24 6.08 -11.79
C ILE A 59 -5.54 5.85 -12.56
N TYR A 60 -5.95 4.61 -12.75
CA TYR A 60 -7.21 4.29 -13.42
C TYR A 60 -8.39 4.92 -12.66
N SER A 61 -8.42 4.75 -11.33
CA SER A 61 -9.48 5.32 -10.50
C SER A 61 -9.49 6.85 -10.54
N LEU A 62 -8.30 7.47 -10.56
CA LEU A 62 -8.17 8.91 -10.66
C LEU A 62 -8.77 9.44 -11.96
N LEU A 63 -8.47 8.79 -13.08
CA LEU A 63 -9.00 9.19 -14.38
C LEU A 63 -10.51 8.97 -14.49
N LYS A 64 -11.03 7.93 -13.85
CA LYS A 64 -12.45 7.59 -13.91
C LYS A 64 -13.30 8.37 -12.91
N ASN A 65 -12.82 8.53 -11.68
CA ASN A 65 -13.65 9.02 -10.56
C ASN A 65 -13.18 10.37 -9.99
N GLY A 66 -11.99 10.84 -10.37
CA GLY A 66 -11.43 12.10 -9.90
C GLY A 66 -10.59 11.98 -8.63
N SER A 67 -9.85 13.04 -8.32
CA SER A 67 -8.87 13.05 -7.24
C SER A 67 -9.50 12.98 -5.84
N ALA A 68 -10.64 13.64 -5.65
CA ALA A 68 -11.32 13.62 -4.34
C ALA A 68 -11.76 12.21 -3.96
N TYR A 69 -12.27 11.44 -4.92
CA TYR A 69 -12.67 10.06 -4.70
C TYR A 69 -11.47 9.19 -4.31
N VAL A 70 -10.36 9.34 -5.02
CA VAL A 70 -9.14 8.55 -4.77
C VAL A 70 -8.57 8.87 -3.39
N GLN A 71 -8.53 10.15 -3.01
CA GLN A 71 -8.05 10.54 -1.67
C GLN A 71 -8.90 9.93 -0.57
N LYS A 72 -10.22 9.94 -0.74
CA LYS A 72 -11.14 9.35 0.23
C LYS A 72 -10.94 7.84 0.33
N GLU A 73 -10.79 7.18 -0.82
CA GLU A 73 -10.55 5.73 -0.88
C GLU A 73 -9.24 5.35 -0.18
N MET A 74 -8.17 6.10 -0.42
CA MET A 74 -6.88 5.86 0.23
C MET A 74 -6.95 6.08 1.74
N ALA A 75 -7.61 7.14 2.19
CA ALA A 75 -7.78 7.40 3.60
C ALA A 75 -8.59 6.29 4.28
N SER A 76 -9.65 5.81 3.64
CA SER A 76 -10.45 4.69 4.14
C SER A 76 -9.64 3.41 4.24
N TYR A 77 -8.81 3.12 3.23
CA TYR A 77 -7.94 1.95 3.22
C TYR A 77 -6.96 1.98 4.39
N GLU A 78 -6.31 3.12 4.63
CA GLU A 78 -5.37 3.25 5.74
C GLU A 78 -6.06 3.13 7.10
N ALA A 79 -7.24 3.72 7.25
CA ALA A 79 -8.03 3.59 8.47
C ALA A 79 -8.39 2.13 8.76
N GLN A 80 -8.81 1.40 7.74
CA GLN A 80 -9.11 -0.03 7.87
C GLN A 80 -7.87 -0.84 8.22
N TYR A 81 -6.74 -0.50 7.64
CA TYR A 81 -5.48 -1.18 7.95
C TYR A 81 -5.11 -0.99 9.42
N VAL A 82 -5.17 0.25 9.91
CA VAL A 82 -4.85 0.56 11.31
C VAL A 82 -5.79 -0.18 12.25
N GLU A 83 -7.09 -0.19 11.96
CA GLU A 83 -8.08 -0.89 12.75
C GLU A 83 -7.78 -2.39 12.86
N ARG A 84 -7.48 -3.03 11.73
CA ARG A 84 -7.13 -4.46 11.72
C ARG A 84 -5.84 -4.74 12.47
N LYS A 85 -4.85 -3.84 12.33
CA LYS A 85 -3.58 -3.97 13.03
C LYS A 85 -3.78 -3.90 14.54
N VAL A 86 -4.57 -2.94 15.01
CA VAL A 86 -4.87 -2.77 16.43
C VAL A 86 -5.60 -4.00 16.98
N LYS A 87 -6.59 -4.54 16.27
CA LYS A 87 -7.30 -5.75 16.69
C LYS A 87 -6.36 -6.95 16.81
N SER A 88 -5.46 -7.12 15.85
CA SER A 88 -4.48 -8.20 15.87
C SER A 88 -3.51 -8.05 17.05
N MET A 89 -3.03 -6.85 17.29
CA MET A 89 -2.13 -6.57 18.42
C MET A 89 -2.82 -6.80 19.76
N ALA A 90 -4.09 -6.39 19.89
CA ALA A 90 -4.86 -6.61 21.11
C ALA A 90 -5.03 -8.10 21.41
N LYS A 91 -5.32 -8.90 20.39
CA LYS A 91 -5.45 -10.33 20.51
C LYS A 91 -4.14 -10.98 20.96
N GLN A 92 -3.03 -10.58 20.36
CA GLN A 92 -1.71 -11.09 20.74
C GLN A 92 -1.34 -10.68 22.17
N ALA A 93 -1.64 -9.44 22.54
CA ALA A 93 -1.36 -8.96 23.90
C ALA A 93 -2.13 -9.77 24.95
N MET A 94 -3.41 -10.04 24.71
CA MET A 94 -4.22 -10.85 25.61
C MET A 94 -3.69 -12.27 25.76
N ALA A 95 -3.22 -12.85 24.66
CA ALA A 95 -2.65 -14.20 24.69
C ALA A 95 -1.39 -14.28 25.57
N LEU A 96 -0.66 -13.17 25.69
CA LEU A 96 0.55 -13.07 26.51
C LEU A 96 0.30 -12.52 27.92
N GLY A 97 -0.95 -12.22 28.24
CA GLY A 97 -1.30 -11.68 29.56
C GLY A 97 -1.22 -10.16 29.68
N TYR A 98 -1.25 -9.47 28.55
CA TYR A 98 -1.20 -8.01 28.52
C TYR A 98 -2.49 -7.45 27.95
N GLU A 99 -2.72 -6.17 28.23
CA GLU A 99 -3.85 -5.42 27.69
C GLU A 99 -3.33 -4.26 26.83
N LEU A 100 -3.91 -4.09 25.66
CA LEU A 100 -3.57 -2.99 24.76
C LEU A 100 -4.44 -1.79 25.12
N VAL A 101 -3.81 -0.70 25.54
CA VAL A 101 -4.50 0.53 25.97
C VAL A 101 -4.08 1.68 25.07
N PRO A 102 -5.04 2.47 24.51
CA PRO A 102 -4.67 3.61 23.70
C PRO A 102 -3.96 4.67 24.54
N VAL A 103 -2.99 5.34 23.93
CA VAL A 103 -2.30 6.46 24.55
C VAL A 103 -3.26 7.63 24.61
N SER A 104 -3.34 8.28 25.77
CA SER A 104 -4.20 9.44 25.94
C SER A 104 -3.82 10.56 24.97
N ALA A 105 -4.82 11.13 24.29
CA ALA A 105 -4.62 12.26 23.39
C ALA A 105 -4.32 13.57 24.12
N GLU A 106 -4.42 13.58 25.45
CA GLU A 106 -4.19 14.75 26.31
C GLU A 106 -2.74 14.87 26.74
N ALA A 107 -1.85 14.33 26.01
CA ALA A 107 -0.44 14.47 26.35
C ALA A 107 0.06 15.89 26.16
#